data_6e0ee615daaf634f3e6898eaac4173ea
#
_entry.id   6e0ee615daaf634f3e6898eaac4173ea
#
_cell.length_a   1.000
_cell.length_b   1.000
_cell.length_c   1.000
_cell.angle_alpha   90.00
_cell.angle_beta   90.00
_cell.angle_gamma   90.00
#
_symmetry.space_group_name_H-M   'P 1'
#
loop_
_entity.id
_entity.type
_entity.pdbx_description
1 polymer ?
#
loop_
_entity_poly.entity_id
_entity_poly.type
_entity_poly.pdbx_seq_one_letter_code
_entity_poly.pdbx_strand_id
1 'polypeptide(L)'
;MKQLRLKATSENATAETVTAKVSGQTTVTAGDLGKALQGFEILNPDFVICNLNKDVKFELTFTIDKGRGYVPSEQNKSANAAIGTIAIDSIFTPIKKVQYSVENYRVEQKTDYEKLVLDIETDGSISPQNALTEASKI
;
A
#
# COMPACT_ATOMS: atom_id res chain seq x y z
N MET A 1 10.73 -1.86 -2.81
CA MET A 1 9.61 -1.11 -3.44
C MET A 1 8.25 -1.77 -3.19
N LYS A 2 8.00 -3.07 -3.48
CA LYS A 2 6.68 -3.73 -3.27
C LYS A 2 6.12 -3.63 -1.85
N GLN A 3 6.96 -3.51 -0.83
CA GLN A 3 6.56 -3.40 0.58
C GLN A 3 6.34 -1.96 1.04
N LEU A 4 6.54 -0.98 0.16
CA LEU A 4 6.24 0.41 0.44
C LEU A 4 4.73 0.57 0.60
N ARG A 5 4.31 1.18 1.70
CA ARG A 5 2.90 1.43 2.00
C ARG A 5 2.60 2.90 1.85
N LEU A 6 1.66 3.18 0.98
CA LEU A 6 1.27 4.53 0.58
C LEU A 6 -0.21 4.74 0.87
N LYS A 7 -0.54 5.92 1.34
CA LYS A 7 -1.91 6.36 1.54
C LYS A 7 -2.13 7.64 0.72
N ALA A 8 -3.21 7.70 -0.03
CA ALA A 8 -3.59 8.93 -0.72
C ALA A 8 -4.03 9.99 0.30
N THR A 9 -3.52 11.20 0.17
CA THR A 9 -3.84 12.33 1.06
C THR A 9 -5.22 12.89 0.74
N SER A 10 -5.70 12.74 -0.50
CA SER A 10 -7.03 13.18 -0.93
C SER A 10 -7.72 12.12 -1.79
N GLU A 11 -9.06 12.14 -1.81
CA GLU A 11 -9.87 11.25 -2.64
C GLU A 11 -9.61 11.47 -4.14
N ASN A 12 -9.26 12.68 -4.53
CA ASN A 12 -8.99 13.09 -5.91
C ASN A 12 -7.51 12.96 -6.29
N ALA A 13 -6.67 12.28 -5.49
CA ALA A 13 -5.29 12.05 -5.87
C ALA A 13 -5.25 11.25 -7.19
N THR A 14 -4.63 11.84 -8.21
CA THR A 14 -4.39 11.23 -9.52
C THR A 14 -3.03 10.55 -9.53
N ALA A 15 -2.77 9.74 -10.57
CA ALA A 15 -1.46 9.14 -10.78
C ALA A 15 -0.35 10.22 -10.74
N GLU A 16 0.67 9.97 -9.95
CA GLU A 16 1.79 10.89 -9.75
C GLU A 16 3.10 10.21 -10.16
N THR A 17 3.86 10.87 -11.03
CA THR A 17 5.21 10.42 -11.38
C THR A 17 6.22 11.31 -10.70
N VAL A 18 7.02 10.72 -9.83
CA VAL A 18 7.96 11.44 -8.98
C VAL A 18 9.38 10.97 -9.24
N THR A 19 10.30 11.92 -9.30
CA THR A 19 11.72 11.66 -9.40
C THR A 19 12.41 12.03 -8.10
N ALA A 20 12.89 11.02 -7.39
CA ALA A 20 13.71 11.21 -6.20
C ALA A 20 15.19 11.19 -6.56
N LYS A 21 15.92 12.23 -6.16
CA LYS A 21 17.38 12.34 -6.32
C LYS A 21 18.03 12.26 -4.95
N VAL A 22 18.86 11.26 -4.76
CA VAL A 22 19.62 11.05 -3.52
C VAL A 22 21.10 11.08 -3.83
N SER A 23 21.82 11.91 -3.10
CA SER A 23 23.28 12.02 -3.22
C SER A 23 23.92 12.16 -1.83
N GLY A 24 25.06 11.51 -1.65
CA GLY A 24 25.84 11.61 -0.41
C GLY A 24 25.30 10.83 0.79
N GLN A 25 24.25 10.04 0.62
CA GLN A 25 23.70 9.16 1.65
C GLN A 25 24.10 7.70 1.39
N THR A 26 24.39 6.97 2.47
CA THR A 26 24.71 5.54 2.40
C THR A 26 23.47 4.66 2.38
N THR A 27 22.35 5.16 2.88
CA THR A 27 21.08 4.42 2.98
C THR A 27 19.97 5.30 2.47
N VAL A 28 19.19 4.78 1.52
CA VAL A 28 17.98 5.43 1.00
C VAL A 28 16.77 4.82 1.69
N THR A 29 16.01 5.65 2.38
CA THR A 29 14.79 5.23 3.08
C THR A 29 13.53 5.63 2.32
N ALA A 30 12.41 4.99 2.68
CA ALA A 30 11.11 5.37 2.14
C ALA A 30 10.76 6.82 2.47
N GLY A 31 11.15 7.33 3.65
CA GLY A 31 10.94 8.72 4.04
C GLY A 31 11.64 9.73 3.13
N ASP A 32 12.81 9.37 2.57
CA ASP A 32 13.50 10.25 1.62
C ASP A 32 12.71 10.36 0.30
N LEU A 33 12.07 9.28 -0.14
CA LEU A 33 11.17 9.32 -1.29
C LEU A 33 9.90 10.11 -0.98
N GLY A 34 9.41 10.01 0.25
CA GLY A 34 8.18 10.70 0.71
C GLY A 34 8.28 12.23 0.63
N LYS A 35 9.47 12.80 0.78
CA LYS A 35 9.69 14.25 0.67
C LYS A 35 9.37 14.81 -0.73
N ALA A 36 9.42 13.97 -1.74
CA ALA A 36 9.13 14.34 -3.13
C ALA A 36 7.65 14.13 -3.50
N LEU A 37 6.86 13.50 -2.65
CA LEU A 37 5.43 13.22 -2.87
C LEU A 37 4.55 14.39 -2.42
N GLN A 38 3.51 14.68 -3.19
CA GLN A 38 2.52 15.72 -2.85
C GLN A 38 1.14 15.14 -2.57
N GLY A 39 0.72 14.15 -3.34
CA GLY A 39 -0.62 13.53 -3.24
C GLY A 39 -0.69 12.27 -2.38
N PHE A 40 0.46 11.77 -1.91
CA PHE A 40 0.54 10.51 -1.18
C PHE A 40 1.43 10.64 0.05
N GLU A 41 1.07 9.93 1.10
CA GLU A 41 1.82 9.81 2.35
C GLU A 41 2.40 8.41 2.49
N ILE A 42 3.64 8.30 2.97
CA ILE A 42 4.30 7.03 3.24
C ILE A 42 4.02 6.62 4.68
N LEU A 43 3.43 5.44 4.87
CA LEU A 43 3.09 4.91 6.19
C LEU A 43 4.26 4.21 6.89
N ASN A 44 5.27 3.80 6.12
CA ASN A 44 6.47 3.11 6.64
C ASN A 44 7.77 3.86 6.25
N PRO A 45 8.02 5.06 6.78
CA PRO A 45 9.15 5.91 6.38
C PRO A 45 10.52 5.29 6.69
N ASP A 46 10.62 4.45 7.72
CA ASP A 46 11.87 3.80 8.14
C ASP A 46 12.29 2.62 7.25
N PHE A 47 11.45 2.28 6.28
CA PHE A 47 11.74 1.17 5.36
C PHE A 47 12.94 1.48 4.48
N VAL A 48 14.00 0.68 4.59
CA VAL A 48 15.22 0.82 3.77
C VAL A 48 14.97 0.25 2.38
N ILE A 49 15.17 1.08 1.37
CA ILE A 49 14.98 0.73 -0.04
C ILE A 49 16.26 0.16 -0.63
N CYS A 50 17.36 0.86 -0.46
CA CYS A 50 18.68 0.41 -0.92
C CYS A 50 19.81 1.08 -0.12
N ASN A 51 20.98 0.46 -0.18
CA ASN A 51 22.21 1.03 0.33
C ASN A 51 23.09 1.46 -0.85
N LEU A 52 23.70 2.63 -0.73
CA LEU A 52 24.55 3.24 -1.74
C LEU A 52 25.96 3.50 -1.18
N ASN A 53 26.95 3.54 -2.05
CA ASN A 53 28.26 4.08 -1.70
C ASN A 53 28.19 5.62 -1.66
N LYS A 54 29.01 6.25 -0.82
CA LYS A 54 28.97 7.70 -0.55
C LYS A 54 29.12 8.60 -1.79
N ASP A 55 29.79 8.10 -2.84
CA ASP A 55 30.11 8.87 -4.04
C ASP A 55 29.10 8.67 -5.18
N VAL A 56 28.04 7.86 -4.94
CA VAL A 56 27.06 7.55 -5.98
C VAL A 56 25.90 8.53 -5.94
N LYS A 57 25.59 9.10 -7.09
CA LYS A 57 24.35 9.85 -7.32
C LYS A 57 23.28 8.85 -7.77
N PHE A 58 22.21 8.75 -7.02
CA PHE A 58 21.10 7.86 -7.31
C PHE A 58 19.87 8.68 -7.69
N GLU A 59 19.31 8.39 -8.84
CA GLU A 59 18.07 8.99 -9.32
C GLU A 59 17.08 7.87 -9.59
N LEU A 60 15.92 7.95 -8.96
CA LEU A 60 14.83 7.00 -9.10
C LEU A 60 13.57 7.73 -9.49
N THR A 61 13.04 7.40 -10.67
CA THR A 61 11.70 7.84 -11.09
C THR A 61 10.73 6.71 -10.87
N PHE A 62 9.64 6.99 -10.19
CA PHE A 62 8.58 6.01 -9.93
C PHE A 62 7.20 6.64 -10.12
N THR A 63 6.27 5.86 -10.58
CA THR A 63 4.88 6.25 -10.76
C THR A 63 4.03 5.58 -9.69
N ILE A 64 3.20 6.38 -9.03
CA ILE A 64 2.22 5.93 -8.04
C ILE A 64 0.85 6.16 -8.64
N ASP A 65 -0.01 5.17 -8.53
CA ASP A 65 -1.39 5.23 -9.00
C ASP A 65 -2.34 4.64 -7.97
N LYS A 66 -3.63 4.93 -8.12
CA LYS A 66 -4.72 4.33 -7.34
C LYS A 66 -5.36 3.21 -8.15
N GLY A 67 -5.67 2.13 -7.48
CA GLY A 67 -6.32 0.98 -8.11
C GLY A 67 -7.09 0.14 -7.09
N ARG A 68 -7.53 -1.03 -7.53
CA ARG A 68 -8.25 -2.01 -6.71
C ARG A 68 -7.56 -3.37 -6.80
N GLY A 69 -7.52 -4.05 -5.67
CA GLY A 69 -7.02 -5.42 -5.62
C GLY A 69 -5.53 -5.55 -5.89
N TYR A 70 -5.18 -6.39 -6.83
CA TYR A 70 -3.80 -6.71 -7.19
C TYR A 70 -3.64 -6.68 -8.71
N VAL A 71 -2.58 -6.02 -9.17
CA VAL A 71 -2.21 -5.97 -10.58
C VAL A 71 -0.79 -6.52 -10.73
N PRO A 72 -0.60 -7.61 -11.49
CA PRO A 72 0.72 -8.18 -11.71
C PRO A 72 1.60 -7.27 -12.58
N SER A 73 2.91 -7.40 -12.42
CA SER A 73 3.92 -6.62 -13.15
C SER A 73 3.80 -6.70 -14.67
N GLU A 74 3.30 -7.81 -15.19
CA GLU A 74 3.09 -8.02 -16.63
C GLU A 74 2.06 -7.03 -17.20
N GLN A 75 0.99 -6.74 -16.44
CA GLN A 75 -0.03 -5.77 -16.83
C GLN A 75 0.44 -4.33 -16.65
N ASN A 76 1.36 -4.08 -15.71
CA ASN A 76 1.97 -2.77 -15.49
C ASN A 76 3.07 -2.44 -16.52
N LYS A 77 3.45 -3.41 -17.34
CA LYS A 77 4.47 -3.21 -18.37
C LYS A 77 3.87 -2.51 -19.58
N SER A 78 4.21 -1.24 -19.75
CA SER A 78 3.85 -0.50 -20.96
C SER A 78 4.64 -0.99 -22.17
N ALA A 79 3.97 -1.13 -23.33
CA ALA A 79 4.63 -1.54 -24.57
C ALA A 79 5.74 -0.55 -25.00
N ASN A 80 5.62 0.72 -24.61
CA ASN A 80 6.56 1.80 -24.90
C ASN A 80 7.40 2.21 -23.70
N ALA A 81 7.66 1.30 -22.77
CA ALA A 81 8.47 1.60 -21.58
C ALA A 81 9.91 1.97 -22.00
N ALA A 82 10.45 3.02 -21.40
CA ALA A 82 11.84 3.43 -21.60
C ALA A 82 12.82 2.34 -21.14
N ILE A 83 13.98 2.28 -21.78
CA ILE A 83 15.05 1.35 -21.37
C ILE A 83 15.42 1.64 -19.91
N GLY A 84 15.46 0.58 -19.09
CA GLY A 84 15.70 0.69 -17.65
C GLY A 84 14.45 0.77 -16.79
N THR A 85 13.25 0.76 -17.38
CA THR A 85 11.99 0.69 -16.63
C THR A 85 11.77 -0.73 -16.10
N ILE A 86 11.55 -0.84 -14.78
CA ILE A 86 11.26 -2.10 -14.10
C ILE A 86 9.79 -2.07 -13.68
N ALA A 87 8.97 -2.88 -14.32
CA ALA A 87 7.59 -3.07 -13.90
C ALA A 87 7.55 -3.92 -12.62
N ILE A 88 6.80 -3.48 -11.63
CA ILE A 88 6.57 -4.18 -10.37
C ILE A 88 5.10 -4.46 -10.18
N ASP A 89 4.78 -5.48 -9.37
CA ASP A 89 3.40 -5.75 -8.99
C ASP A 89 2.85 -4.59 -8.14
N SER A 90 1.59 -4.27 -8.38
CA SER A 90 0.87 -3.24 -7.62
C SER A 90 -0.14 -3.91 -6.68
N ILE A 91 0.06 -3.73 -5.38
CA ILE A 91 -0.83 -4.22 -4.32
C ILE A 91 -1.64 -3.04 -3.83
N PHE A 92 -2.88 -2.92 -4.31
CA PHE A 92 -3.78 -1.82 -3.95
C PHE A 92 -4.66 -2.14 -2.74
N THR A 93 -4.79 -3.42 -2.39
CA THR A 93 -5.61 -3.82 -1.23
C THR A 93 -4.96 -3.38 0.08
N PRO A 94 -5.72 -2.71 0.97
CA PRO A 94 -5.24 -2.37 2.31
C PRO A 94 -5.36 -3.54 3.29
N ILE A 95 -5.99 -4.64 2.90
CA ILE A 95 -6.27 -5.78 3.76
C ILE A 95 -5.12 -6.79 3.65
N LYS A 96 -4.51 -7.15 4.78
CA LYS A 96 -3.47 -8.17 4.87
C LYS A 96 -4.04 -9.55 5.15
N LYS A 97 -5.00 -9.62 6.07
CA LYS A 97 -5.60 -10.88 6.52
C LYS A 97 -7.02 -10.66 6.99
N VAL A 98 -7.89 -11.60 6.66
CA VAL A 98 -9.25 -11.67 7.21
C VAL A 98 -9.50 -13.11 7.65
N GLN A 99 -9.93 -13.26 8.86
CA GLN A 99 -10.43 -14.53 9.42
C GLN A 99 -11.82 -14.32 9.99
N TYR A 100 -12.64 -15.34 9.91
CA TYR A 100 -13.95 -15.32 10.56
C TYR A 100 -14.19 -16.63 11.31
N SER A 101 -14.95 -16.53 12.37
CA SER A 101 -15.51 -17.68 13.07
C SER A 101 -16.97 -17.42 13.43
N VAL A 102 -17.73 -18.46 13.44
CA VAL A 102 -19.15 -18.43 13.85
C VAL A 102 -19.27 -19.21 15.14
N GLU A 103 -19.78 -18.56 16.17
CA GLU A 103 -19.97 -19.14 17.49
C GLU A 103 -21.48 -19.20 17.80
N ASN A 104 -21.92 -20.30 18.39
CA ASN A 104 -23.28 -20.36 18.90
C ASN A 104 -23.43 -19.36 20.06
N TYR A 105 -24.46 -18.54 19.98
CA TYR A 105 -24.73 -17.53 20.98
C TYR A 105 -26.12 -17.67 21.57
N ARG A 106 -26.19 -17.70 22.90
CA ARG A 106 -27.47 -17.82 23.63
C ARG A 106 -27.93 -16.41 24.02
N VAL A 107 -29.16 -16.07 23.61
CA VAL A 107 -29.87 -14.88 24.06
C VAL A 107 -31.06 -15.33 24.90
N GLU A 108 -31.01 -15.07 26.19
CA GLU A 108 -32.03 -15.51 27.17
C GLU A 108 -32.25 -17.03 27.14
N GLN A 109 -33.43 -17.45 26.73
CA GLN A 109 -33.81 -18.88 26.63
C GLN A 109 -33.70 -19.44 25.20
N LYS A 110 -33.35 -18.59 24.20
CA LYS A 110 -33.19 -19.03 22.81
C LYS A 110 -31.72 -19.29 22.51
N THR A 111 -31.45 -20.45 21.95
CA THR A 111 -30.09 -20.93 21.59
C THR A 111 -29.84 -20.90 20.09
N ASP A 112 -30.78 -20.36 19.31
CA ASP A 112 -30.73 -20.40 17.83
C ASP A 112 -30.03 -19.22 17.20
N TYR A 113 -29.25 -18.47 18.00
CA TYR A 113 -28.48 -17.34 17.51
C TYR A 113 -27.01 -17.73 17.28
N GLU A 114 -26.45 -17.12 16.25
CA GLU A 114 -25.03 -17.25 15.92
C GLU A 114 -24.35 -15.88 16.06
N LYS A 115 -23.13 -15.89 16.56
CA LYS A 115 -22.27 -14.71 16.66
C LYS A 115 -21.18 -14.83 15.62
N LEU A 116 -21.12 -13.88 14.70
CA LEU A 116 -20.03 -13.76 13.76
C LEU A 116 -18.88 -12.97 14.39
N VAL A 117 -17.70 -13.56 14.44
CA VAL A 117 -16.47 -12.93 14.87
C VAL A 117 -15.59 -12.72 13.63
N LEU A 118 -15.18 -11.49 13.37
CA LEU A 118 -14.31 -11.12 12.28
C LEU A 118 -12.98 -10.60 12.84
N ASP A 119 -11.88 -11.18 12.40
CA ASP A 119 -10.53 -10.71 12.66
C ASP A 119 -9.94 -10.13 11.37
N ILE A 120 -9.72 -8.83 11.35
CA ILE A 120 -9.31 -8.08 10.17
C ILE A 120 -7.99 -7.36 10.45
N GLU A 121 -6.95 -7.75 9.73
CA GLU A 121 -5.65 -7.09 9.75
C GLU A 121 -5.48 -6.20 8.52
N THR A 122 -5.20 -4.91 8.76
CA THR A 122 -4.96 -3.92 7.69
C THR A 122 -3.49 -3.50 7.67
N ASP A 123 -3.10 -2.78 6.62
CA ASP A 123 -1.76 -2.20 6.49
C ASP A 123 -1.59 -0.84 7.18
N GLY A 124 -2.64 -0.33 7.84
CA GLY A 124 -2.68 0.96 8.53
C GLY A 124 -3.23 2.13 7.70
N SER A 125 -3.48 1.95 6.41
CA SER A 125 -4.08 2.98 5.54
C SER A 125 -5.56 3.22 5.84
N ILE A 126 -6.25 2.19 6.31
CA ILE A 126 -7.67 2.22 6.70
C ILE A 126 -7.87 1.48 8.02
N SER A 127 -8.80 1.93 8.86
CA SER A 127 -9.17 1.18 10.05
C SER A 127 -10.01 -0.06 9.69
N PRO A 128 -9.88 -1.19 10.43
CA PRO A 128 -10.66 -2.40 10.16
C PRO A 128 -12.17 -2.18 10.14
N GLN A 129 -12.68 -1.30 11.02
CA GLN A 129 -14.10 -0.95 11.06
C GLN A 129 -14.55 -0.23 9.78
N ASN A 130 -13.76 0.74 9.30
CA ASN A 130 -14.07 1.45 8.07
C ASN A 130 -13.96 0.53 6.86
N ALA A 131 -12.98 -0.39 6.85
CA ALA A 131 -12.84 -1.38 5.79
C ALA A 131 -14.09 -2.27 5.68
N LEU A 132 -14.60 -2.74 6.81
CA LEU A 132 -15.83 -3.53 6.85
C LEU A 132 -17.04 -2.70 6.40
N THR A 133 -17.14 -1.45 6.84
CA THR A 133 -18.24 -0.55 6.45
C THR A 133 -18.24 -0.29 4.94
N GLU A 134 -17.08 -0.01 4.36
CA GLU A 134 -16.98 0.21 2.91
C GLU A 134 -17.28 -1.07 2.12
N ALA A 135 -16.78 -2.22 2.56
CA ALA A 135 -17.09 -3.51 1.94
C ALA A 135 -18.59 -3.85 2.00
N SER A 136 -19.28 -3.44 3.06
CA SER A 136 -20.72 -3.68 3.22
C SER A 136 -21.60 -2.78 2.36
N LYS A 137 -21.05 -1.72 1.76
CA LYS A 137 -21.77 -0.82 0.85
C LYS A 137 -21.78 -1.33 -0.61
N ILE A 138 -20.91 -2.28 -0.95
CA ILE A 138 -20.81 -2.88 -2.28
C ILE A 138 -21.83 -4.02 -2.43
#